data_119cc29077cf40c0d622b125a083c089
#
_entry.id   119cc29077cf40c0d622b125a083c089
#
_cell.length_a   1.000
_cell.length_b   1.000
_cell.length_c   1.000
_cell.angle_alpha   90.00
_cell.angle_beta   90.00
_cell.angle_gamma   90.00
#
_symmetry.space_group_name_H-M   'P 1'
#
loop_
_entity.id
_entity.type
_entity.pdbx_description
1 polymer ?
#
loop_
_entity_poly.entity_id
_entity_poly.type
_entity_poly.pdbx_seq_one_letter_code
_entity_poly.pdbx_strand_id
1 'polypeptide(L)'
;MFSVRPLPEFTAWLDGLKDNRVRGAVAERIKRLAFGLLGDFKAVGDGVTELRIDFGAGWRLYYTQFGAQIVVLLAGGSKRTQKKDIKRAKALAALLKSERGKDEKNHQRG
;
A
#
# COMPACT_ATOMS: atom_id res chain seq x y z
N MET A 1 15.86 1.14 -4.76
CA MET A 1 15.37 0.59 -3.49
C MET A 1 14.40 1.55 -2.84
N PHE A 2 13.31 1.02 -2.31
CA PHE A 2 12.31 1.86 -1.63
C PHE A 2 12.37 1.71 -0.12
N SER A 3 12.10 2.82 0.59
CA SER A 3 11.76 2.78 2.01
C SER A 3 10.26 2.49 2.10
N VAL A 4 9.89 1.30 2.54
CA VAL A 4 8.49 0.86 2.63
C VAL A 4 7.97 1.15 4.03
N ARG A 5 6.88 1.93 4.10
CA ARG A 5 6.26 2.37 5.36
C ARG A 5 4.80 1.95 5.39
N PRO A 6 4.43 1.01 6.26
CA PRO A 6 3.03 0.63 6.38
C PRO A 6 2.25 1.62 7.24
N LEU A 7 1.02 1.93 6.81
CA LEU A 7 0.08 2.62 7.68
C LEU A 7 -0.40 1.68 8.78
N PRO A 8 -0.83 2.20 9.95
CA PRO A 8 -1.40 1.37 11.01
C PRO A 8 -2.56 0.50 10.52
N GLU A 9 -3.39 1.01 9.61
CA GLU A 9 -4.51 0.25 9.04
C GLU A 9 -4.01 -0.96 8.24
N PHE A 10 -2.92 -0.80 7.47
CA PHE A 10 -2.32 -1.90 6.74
C PHE A 10 -1.76 -2.96 7.71
N THR A 11 -1.03 -2.53 8.72
CA THR A 11 -0.46 -3.43 9.73
C THR A 11 -1.54 -4.21 10.45
N ALA A 12 -2.63 -3.54 10.84
CA ALA A 12 -3.76 -4.20 11.50
C ALA A 12 -4.40 -5.26 10.60
N TRP A 13 -4.56 -4.96 9.31
CA TRP A 13 -5.08 -5.94 8.35
C TRP A 13 -4.15 -7.16 8.25
N LEU A 14 -2.86 -6.93 8.10
CA LEU A 14 -1.87 -7.99 7.98
C LEU A 14 -1.84 -8.89 9.23
N ASP A 15 -1.83 -8.27 10.40
CA ASP A 15 -1.81 -9.00 11.68
C ASP A 15 -3.09 -9.78 11.91
N GLY A 16 -4.21 -9.34 11.33
CA GLY A 16 -5.49 -10.02 11.42
C GLY A 16 -5.64 -11.25 10.51
N LEU A 17 -4.71 -11.46 9.59
CA LEU A 17 -4.74 -12.64 8.72
C LEU A 17 -4.39 -13.89 9.53
N LYS A 18 -5.31 -14.86 9.52
CA LYS A 18 -5.15 -16.09 10.33
C LYS A 18 -4.25 -17.14 9.69
N ASP A 19 -4.17 -17.15 8.35
CA ASP A 19 -3.37 -18.14 7.63
C ASP A 19 -1.93 -17.65 7.51
N ASN A 20 -1.01 -18.36 8.15
CA ASN A 20 0.43 -18.01 8.14
C ASN A 20 1.02 -18.05 6.72
N ARG A 21 0.48 -18.89 5.84
CA ARG A 21 0.97 -18.97 4.45
C ARG A 21 0.62 -17.71 3.68
N VAL A 22 -0.55 -17.14 3.91
CA VAL A 22 -0.97 -15.87 3.33
C VAL A 22 -0.08 -14.74 3.84
N ARG A 23 0.13 -14.70 5.15
CA ARG A 23 1.01 -13.70 5.77
C ARG A 23 2.43 -13.77 5.20
N GLY A 24 2.95 -14.97 5.01
CA GLY A 24 4.26 -15.20 4.40
C GLY A 24 4.33 -14.72 2.96
N ALA A 25 3.29 -14.99 2.15
CA ALA A 25 3.21 -14.54 0.78
C ALA A 25 3.17 -13.01 0.68
N VAL A 26 2.42 -12.36 1.57
CA VAL A 26 2.35 -10.90 1.67
C VAL A 26 3.71 -10.32 2.05
N ALA A 27 4.35 -10.87 3.08
CA ALA A 27 5.66 -10.41 3.55
C ALA A 27 6.72 -10.52 2.43
N GLU A 28 6.72 -11.61 1.69
CA GLU A 28 7.64 -11.80 0.56
C GLU A 28 7.39 -10.76 -0.53
N ARG A 29 6.13 -10.45 -0.81
CA ARG A 29 5.80 -9.45 -1.82
C ARG A 29 6.25 -8.05 -1.40
N ILE A 30 6.11 -7.71 -0.13
CA ILE A 30 6.58 -6.44 0.43
C ILE A 30 8.10 -6.36 0.32
N LYS A 31 8.81 -7.43 0.60
CA LYS A 31 10.26 -7.49 0.48
C LYS A 31 10.70 -7.22 -0.97
N ARG A 32 10.03 -7.83 -1.95
CA ARG A 32 10.31 -7.58 -3.36
C ARG A 32 10.04 -6.12 -3.75
N LEU A 33 8.94 -5.56 -3.26
CA LEU A 33 8.61 -4.16 -3.49
C LEU A 33 9.72 -3.24 -2.98
N ALA A 34 10.28 -3.52 -1.81
CA ALA A 34 11.38 -2.74 -1.25
C ALA A 34 12.61 -2.72 -2.17
N PHE A 35 12.83 -3.80 -2.92
CA PHE A 35 13.90 -3.88 -3.93
C PHE A 35 13.51 -3.30 -5.28
N GLY A 36 12.30 -2.76 -5.42
CA GLY A 36 11.81 -2.22 -6.68
C GLY A 36 11.24 -3.25 -7.64
N LEU A 37 11.02 -4.48 -7.17
CA LEU A 37 10.45 -5.57 -7.97
C LEU A 37 8.94 -5.61 -7.77
N LEU A 38 8.19 -5.05 -8.72
CA LEU A 38 6.75 -4.88 -8.57
C LEU A 38 5.95 -6.17 -8.82
N GLY A 39 6.44 -7.06 -9.69
CA GLY A 39 5.69 -8.25 -10.06
C GLY A 39 4.40 -7.89 -10.78
N ASP A 40 3.31 -8.62 -10.49
CA ASP A 40 2.00 -8.34 -11.07
C ASP A 40 1.38 -7.13 -10.37
N PHE A 41 1.24 -6.02 -11.11
CA PHE A 41 0.71 -4.77 -10.56
C PHE A 41 -0.19 -4.07 -11.55
N LYS A 42 -1.02 -3.16 -11.03
CA LYS A 42 -1.90 -2.32 -11.85
C LYS A 42 -2.08 -0.97 -11.17
N ALA A 43 -1.94 0.11 -11.95
CA ALA A 43 -2.33 1.43 -11.49
C ALA A 43 -3.87 1.49 -11.43
N VAL A 44 -4.41 1.90 -10.28
CA VAL A 44 -5.86 1.97 -10.08
C VAL A 44 -6.38 3.41 -10.00
N GLY A 45 -5.51 4.39 -10.25
CA GLY A 45 -5.86 5.81 -10.24
C GLY A 45 -5.50 6.49 -8.94
N ASP A 46 -5.52 7.83 -8.97
CA ASP A 46 -5.26 8.69 -7.80
C ASP A 46 -3.91 8.43 -7.14
N GLY A 47 -2.92 7.98 -7.91
CA GLY A 47 -1.58 7.69 -7.40
C GLY A 47 -1.47 6.39 -6.61
N VAL A 48 -2.50 5.54 -6.67
CA VAL A 48 -2.52 4.25 -5.97
C VAL A 48 -2.19 3.13 -6.95
N THR A 49 -1.32 2.22 -6.51
CA THR A 49 -0.97 1.00 -7.24
C THR A 49 -1.44 -0.22 -6.47
N GLU A 50 -2.01 -1.17 -7.19
CA GLU A 50 -2.43 -2.46 -6.68
C GLU A 50 -1.37 -3.50 -7.00
N LEU A 51 -0.89 -4.24 -6.00
CA LEU A 51 -0.06 -5.42 -6.18
C LEU A 51 -0.93 -6.65 -6.03
N ARG A 52 -0.87 -7.54 -7.01
CA ARG A 52 -1.67 -8.79 -7.00
C ARG A 52 -0.80 -9.95 -6.60
N ILE A 53 -1.30 -10.75 -5.67
CA ILE A 53 -0.64 -11.95 -5.18
C ILE A 53 -1.47 -13.15 -5.61
N ASP A 54 -0.91 -13.96 -6.49
CA ASP A 54 -1.56 -15.18 -6.99
C ASP A 54 -1.42 -16.30 -5.96
N PHE A 55 -2.22 -16.21 -4.91
CA PHE A 55 -2.23 -17.18 -3.82
C PHE A 55 -3.62 -17.19 -3.18
N GLY A 56 -4.27 -18.35 -3.14
CA GLY A 56 -5.55 -18.54 -2.47
C GLY A 56 -6.66 -17.63 -3.01
N ALA A 57 -7.20 -16.78 -2.15
CA ALA A 57 -8.34 -15.91 -2.45
C ALA A 57 -8.01 -14.73 -3.39
N GLY A 58 -6.80 -14.67 -3.92
CA GLY A 58 -6.37 -13.54 -4.75
C GLY A 58 -6.12 -12.30 -3.91
N TRP A 59 -5.07 -12.34 -3.12
CA TRP A 59 -4.72 -11.27 -2.19
C TRP A 59 -4.16 -10.06 -2.92
N ARG A 60 -4.41 -8.88 -2.38
CA ARG A 60 -3.99 -7.61 -2.98
C ARG A 60 -3.47 -6.67 -1.93
N LEU A 61 -2.43 -5.91 -2.31
CA LEU A 61 -1.87 -4.83 -1.51
C LEU A 61 -2.00 -3.53 -2.30
N TYR A 62 -2.23 -2.43 -1.60
CA TYR A 62 -2.37 -1.11 -2.22
C TYR A 62 -1.34 -0.17 -1.63
N TYR A 63 -0.62 0.53 -2.49
CA TYR A 63 0.38 1.49 -2.03
C TYR A 63 0.34 2.78 -2.84
N THR A 64 0.92 3.82 -2.30
CA THR A 64 1.21 5.06 -3.01
C THR A 64 2.68 5.40 -2.83
N GLN A 65 3.25 6.13 -3.78
CA GLN A 65 4.67 6.50 -3.76
C GLN A 65 4.81 8.00 -3.56
N PHE A 66 5.74 8.38 -2.68
CA PHE A 66 6.13 9.77 -2.46
C PHE A 66 7.57 9.96 -2.91
N GLY A 67 7.77 10.76 -3.95
CA GLY A 67 9.09 10.97 -4.52
C GLY A 67 9.69 9.69 -5.09
N ALA A 68 11.01 9.59 -5.08
CA ALA A 68 11.72 8.49 -5.71
C ALA A 68 11.96 7.30 -4.76
N GLN A 69 11.79 7.47 -3.46
CA GLN A 69 12.27 6.49 -2.49
C GLN A 69 11.24 5.95 -1.51
N ILE A 70 10.14 6.67 -1.26
CA ILE A 70 9.19 6.30 -0.21
C ILE A 70 7.95 5.65 -0.82
N VAL A 71 7.60 4.49 -0.30
CA VAL A 71 6.36 3.78 -0.63
C VAL A 71 5.57 3.57 0.66
N VAL A 72 4.31 3.99 0.66
CA VAL A 72 3.42 3.83 1.81
C VAL A 72 2.40 2.76 1.50
N LEU A 73 2.38 1.69 2.30
CA LEU A 73 1.38 0.64 2.21
C LEU A 73 0.09 1.13 2.87
N LEU A 74 -0.98 1.21 2.09
CA LEU A 74 -2.24 1.83 2.48
C LEU A 74 -3.25 0.83 3.04
N ALA A 75 -3.48 -0.25 2.30
CA ALA A 75 -4.52 -1.20 2.60
C ALA A 75 -4.20 -2.55 1.98
N GLY A 76 -4.86 -3.58 2.44
CA GLY A 76 -4.81 -4.91 1.86
C GLY A 76 -6.18 -5.56 1.87
N GLY A 77 -6.34 -6.59 1.06
CA GLY A 77 -7.58 -7.33 0.96
C GLY A 77 -7.49 -8.46 -0.02
N SER A 78 -8.65 -9.03 -0.36
CA SER A 78 -8.78 -10.11 -1.33
C SER A 78 -9.50 -9.61 -2.58
N LYS A 79 -9.56 -10.47 -3.59
CA LYS A 79 -10.36 -10.19 -4.80
C LYS A 79 -11.82 -9.88 -4.45
N ARG A 80 -12.34 -10.50 -3.42
CA ARG A 80 -13.73 -10.34 -2.98
C ARG A 80 -14.04 -8.91 -2.51
N THR A 81 -13.07 -8.25 -1.86
CA THR A 81 -13.26 -6.91 -1.29
C THR A 81 -12.58 -5.82 -2.11
N GLN A 82 -12.15 -6.13 -3.32
CA GLN A 82 -11.31 -5.28 -4.15
C GLN A 82 -11.85 -3.86 -4.35
N LYS A 83 -13.13 -3.72 -4.72
CA LYS A 83 -13.72 -2.39 -4.98
C LYS A 83 -13.69 -1.50 -3.75
N LYS A 84 -14.07 -2.05 -2.61
CA LYS A 84 -14.08 -1.37 -1.32
C LYS A 84 -12.67 -0.98 -0.92
N ASP A 85 -11.72 -1.89 -1.09
CA ASP A 85 -10.33 -1.68 -0.70
C ASP A 85 -9.64 -0.61 -1.56
N ILE A 86 -9.92 -0.58 -2.86
CA ILE A 86 -9.41 0.46 -3.77
C ILE A 86 -9.94 1.83 -3.33
N LYS A 87 -11.23 1.93 -3.05
CA LYS A 87 -11.84 3.18 -2.60
C LYS A 87 -11.19 3.66 -1.30
N ARG A 88 -10.99 2.76 -0.35
CA ARG A 88 -10.34 3.07 0.92
C ARG A 88 -8.89 3.50 0.72
N ALA A 89 -8.14 2.79 -0.10
CA ALA A 89 -6.74 3.13 -0.40
C ALA A 89 -6.62 4.53 -1.01
N LYS A 90 -7.50 4.87 -1.95
CA LYS A 90 -7.52 6.20 -2.56
C LYS A 90 -7.83 7.31 -1.55
N ALA A 91 -8.76 7.07 -0.63
CA ALA A 91 -9.10 8.02 0.43
C ALA A 91 -7.89 8.24 1.35
N LEU A 92 -7.20 7.18 1.74
CA LEU A 92 -6.01 7.27 2.57
C LEU A 92 -4.86 7.99 1.86
N ALA A 93 -4.65 7.70 0.58
CA ALA A 93 -3.63 8.37 -0.22
C ALA A 93 -3.90 9.88 -0.32
N ALA A 94 -5.15 10.26 -0.56
CA ALA A 94 -5.55 11.66 -0.62
C ALA A 94 -5.29 12.38 0.70
N LEU A 95 -5.63 11.74 1.82
CA LEU A 95 -5.39 12.28 3.15
C LEU A 95 -3.90 12.50 3.41
N LEU A 96 -3.07 11.52 3.09
CA LEU A 96 -1.61 11.62 3.25
C LEU A 96 -1.01 12.75 2.42
N LYS A 97 -1.44 12.91 1.19
CA LYS A 97 -0.96 13.98 0.31
C LYS A 97 -1.36 15.35 0.81
N SER A 98 -2.58 15.47 1.34
CA SER A 98 -3.07 16.71 1.95
C SER A 98 -2.24 17.10 3.17
N GLU A 99 -1.95 16.15 4.05
CA GLU A 99 -1.13 16.38 5.24
C GLU A 99 0.30 16.79 4.87
N ARG A 100 0.89 16.10 3.89
CA ARG A 100 2.23 16.43 3.41
C ARG A 100 2.29 17.84 2.81
N GLY A 101 1.27 18.22 2.03
CA GLY A 101 1.18 19.57 1.48
C GLY A 101 1.09 20.64 2.56
N LYS A 102 0.35 20.39 3.65
CA LYS A 102 0.30 21.30 4.80
C LYS A 102 1.63 21.43 5.49
N ASP A 103 2.34 20.32 5.69
CA ASP A 103 3.67 20.33 6.31
C ASP A 103 4.68 21.12 5.47
N GLU A 104 4.65 20.94 4.16
CA GLU A 104 5.51 21.69 3.24
C GLU A 104 5.22 23.18 3.28
N LYS A 105 3.94 23.59 3.32
CA LYS A 105 3.55 24.98 3.45
C LYS A 105 4.02 25.58 4.78
N ASN A 106 3.84 24.87 5.87
CA ASN A 106 4.29 25.31 7.19
C ASN A 106 5.80 25.44 7.24
N HIS A 107 6.51 24.55 6.61
CA HIS A 107 7.97 24.56 6.54
C HIS A 107 8.49 25.77 5.75
N GLN A 108 7.82 26.14 4.67
CA GLN A 108 8.18 27.31 3.85
C GLN A 108 7.96 28.63 4.56
N ARG A 109 7.07 28.69 5.54
CA ARG A 109 6.78 29.91 6.31
C ARG A 109 7.75 30.14 7.45
N GLY A 110 8.48 29.13 7.82
CA GLY A 110 9.50 29.25 8.85
C GLY A 110 10.75 29.85 8.34
#